data_761bab8c4b3aec0b40e168c9b08eb4c1
#
_entry.id   761bab8c4b3aec0b40e168c9b08eb4c1
#
_cell.length_a   1.000
_cell.length_b   1.000
_cell.length_c   1.000
_cell.angle_alpha   90.00
_cell.angle_beta   90.00
_cell.angle_gamma   90.00
#
_symmetry.space_group_name_H-M   'P 1'
#
loop_
_entity.id
_entity.type
_entity.pdbx_description
1 polymer ?
#
loop_
_entity_poly.entity_id
_entity_poly.type
_entity_poly.pdbx_seq_one_letter_code
_entity_poly.pdbx_strand_id
1 'polypeptide(L)'
;MPAVIAAFLCPLFHAVSNIIDAHLSNNVFRKLPTLIFYNCLTNFFAAPMVLVFGLPQWYGWEIMPLLALVGMIDVFYQIPYYEALRRGDTSVVVAWFSLGYVLVPVLAYLMVDEKLSFVQYAGFGIIIAASVVLNIENPRKIKINKAFYLMLLSSLLLSLQAVLYKYALEKIDWISAVFYSALFSTLTVFGFLMPRIVRLNIKANFPRYKTKFYVFGLNEFVNQVGTVASIFAMSLLPVVAVESINSTQPLFVLGIGAALYALFGNRFKEDVSTVHLLRKSICFVFITAGVFMVL
;
A
#
# COMPACT_ATOMS: atom_id res chain seq x y z
N MET A 1 6.97 -21.73 3.43
CA MET A 1 7.65 -21.07 2.30
C MET A 1 6.73 -20.27 1.37
N PRO A 2 5.62 -20.77 0.78
CA PRO A 2 4.80 -19.98 -0.16
C PRO A 2 4.27 -18.66 0.43
N ALA A 3 3.79 -18.68 1.67
CA ALA A 3 3.25 -17.49 2.35
C ALA A 3 4.31 -16.39 2.56
N VAL A 4 5.54 -16.76 2.90
CA VAL A 4 6.64 -15.78 3.10
C VAL A 4 7.05 -15.17 1.75
N ILE A 5 7.13 -15.98 0.69
CA ILE A 5 7.38 -15.47 -0.66
C ILE A 5 6.28 -14.49 -1.08
N ALA A 6 5.02 -14.86 -0.88
CA ALA A 6 3.89 -14.00 -1.16
C ALA A 6 3.94 -12.68 -0.36
N ALA A 7 4.31 -12.73 0.93
CA ALA A 7 4.48 -11.55 1.75
C ALA A 7 5.52 -10.56 1.17
N PHE A 8 6.65 -11.06 0.63
CA PHE A 8 7.67 -10.21 -0.02
C PHE A 8 7.25 -9.68 -1.39
N LEU A 9 6.35 -10.35 -2.11
CA LEU A 9 5.83 -9.82 -3.38
C LEU A 9 5.05 -8.52 -3.18
N CYS A 10 4.32 -8.38 -2.06
CA CYS A 10 3.54 -7.18 -1.77
C CYS A 10 4.40 -5.89 -1.78
N PRO A 11 5.42 -5.73 -0.92
CA PRO A 11 6.21 -4.50 -0.90
C PRO A 11 6.99 -4.27 -2.20
N LEU A 12 7.38 -5.31 -2.92
CA LEU A 12 8.02 -5.20 -4.23
C LEU A 12 7.07 -4.57 -5.26
N PHE A 13 5.88 -5.12 -5.43
CA PHE A 13 4.91 -4.64 -6.41
C PHE A 13 4.33 -3.27 -6.03
N HIS A 14 4.06 -3.04 -4.74
CA HIS A 14 3.63 -1.72 -4.28
C HIS A 14 4.73 -0.65 -4.45
N ALA A 15 6.01 -1.00 -4.37
CA ALA A 15 7.10 -0.07 -4.66
C ALA A 15 7.06 0.39 -6.13
N VAL A 16 6.81 -0.52 -7.08
CA VAL A 16 6.63 -0.18 -8.49
C VAL A 16 5.41 0.72 -8.68
N SER A 17 4.27 0.35 -8.07
CA SER A 17 3.03 1.15 -8.13
C SER A 17 3.23 2.56 -7.58
N ASN A 18 3.90 2.75 -6.44
CA ASN A 18 4.15 4.07 -5.87
C ASN A 18 4.93 5.02 -6.80
N ILE A 19 5.88 4.48 -7.58
CA ILE A 19 6.62 5.28 -8.57
C ILE A 19 5.69 5.74 -9.69
N ILE A 20 4.79 4.86 -10.13
CA ILE A 20 3.78 5.19 -11.14
C ILE A 20 2.75 6.17 -10.58
N ASP A 21 2.29 5.97 -9.34
CA ASP A 21 1.36 6.85 -8.63
C ASP A 21 1.89 8.28 -8.50
N ALA A 22 3.18 8.44 -8.17
CA ALA A 22 3.81 9.74 -8.12
C ALA A 22 3.76 10.44 -9.49
N HIS A 23 4.00 9.71 -10.57
CA HIS A 23 3.87 10.24 -11.92
C HIS A 23 2.43 10.64 -12.27
N LEU A 24 1.46 9.76 -11.98
CA LEU A 24 0.04 9.99 -12.23
C LEU A 24 -0.49 11.20 -11.45
N SER A 25 -0.15 11.30 -10.17
CA SER A 25 -0.57 12.37 -9.27
C SER A 25 -0.05 13.74 -9.70
N ASN A 26 1.21 13.83 -10.13
CA ASN A 26 1.84 15.10 -10.44
C ASN A 26 1.62 15.56 -11.90
N ASN A 27 1.45 14.60 -12.84
CA ASN A 27 1.52 14.93 -14.27
C ASN A 27 0.23 14.67 -15.05
N VAL A 28 -0.70 13.82 -14.54
CA VAL A 28 -1.84 13.41 -15.36
C VAL A 28 -3.12 14.17 -15.03
N PHE A 29 -3.57 14.18 -13.79
CA PHE A 29 -4.79 14.87 -13.41
C PHE A 29 -4.58 15.90 -12.30
N ARG A 30 -5.04 17.14 -12.54
CA ARG A 30 -4.95 18.22 -11.53
C ARG A 30 -5.93 18.05 -10.38
N LYS A 31 -7.12 17.47 -10.63
CA LYS A 31 -8.18 17.31 -9.61
C LYS A 31 -8.10 15.92 -8.99
N LEU A 32 -7.94 15.90 -7.68
CA LEU A 32 -7.80 14.69 -6.90
C LEU A 32 -8.97 13.70 -7.06
N PRO A 33 -10.25 14.12 -6.97
CA PRO A 33 -11.36 13.17 -7.16
C PRO A 33 -11.38 12.51 -8.54
N THR A 34 -10.90 13.22 -9.57
CA THR A 34 -10.80 12.66 -10.93
C THR A 34 -9.69 11.62 -11.03
N LEU A 35 -8.54 11.88 -10.40
CA LEU A 35 -7.43 10.93 -10.34
C LEU A 35 -7.86 9.65 -9.61
N ILE A 36 -8.41 9.78 -8.40
CA ILE A 36 -8.86 8.65 -7.58
C ILE A 36 -9.93 7.84 -8.31
N PHE A 37 -10.91 8.51 -8.93
CA PHE A 37 -11.95 7.83 -9.70
C PHE A 37 -11.35 6.92 -10.77
N TYR A 38 -10.42 7.42 -11.58
CA TYR A 38 -9.86 6.64 -12.67
C TYR A 38 -8.83 5.61 -12.20
N ASN A 39 -8.12 5.85 -11.10
CA ASN A 39 -7.22 4.87 -10.52
C ASN A 39 -8.02 3.71 -9.93
N CYS A 40 -8.95 3.99 -9.04
CA CYS A 40 -9.73 2.96 -8.37
C CYS A 40 -10.78 2.28 -9.28
N LEU A 41 -11.11 2.85 -10.46
CA LEU A 41 -11.98 2.18 -11.42
C LEU A 41 -11.40 0.82 -11.87
N THR A 42 -10.09 0.71 -11.84
CA THR A 42 -9.36 -0.50 -12.22
C THR A 42 -9.11 -1.46 -11.05
N ASN A 43 -9.52 -1.12 -9.80
CA ASN A 43 -9.44 -2.02 -8.64
C ASN A 43 -10.17 -3.35 -8.88
N PHE A 44 -11.17 -3.34 -9.77
CA PHE A 44 -11.87 -4.55 -10.18
C PHE A 44 -10.96 -5.61 -10.81
N PHE A 45 -9.76 -5.26 -11.25
CA PHE A 45 -8.79 -6.26 -11.75
C PHE A 45 -8.40 -7.33 -10.72
N ALA A 46 -8.50 -7.05 -9.43
CA ALA A 46 -8.29 -8.05 -8.40
C ALA A 46 -9.29 -9.22 -8.51
N ALA A 47 -10.56 -8.93 -8.85
CA ALA A 47 -11.59 -9.96 -8.95
C ALA A 47 -11.26 -11.05 -10.01
N PRO A 48 -11.00 -10.73 -11.29
CA PRO A 48 -10.62 -11.75 -12.27
C PRO A 48 -9.29 -12.43 -11.94
N MET A 49 -8.35 -11.76 -11.26
CA MET A 49 -7.08 -12.37 -10.87
C MET A 49 -7.27 -13.53 -9.90
N VAL A 50 -8.14 -13.37 -8.90
CA VAL A 50 -8.37 -14.45 -7.92
C VAL A 50 -9.20 -15.60 -8.47
N LEU A 51 -10.01 -15.39 -9.52
CA LEU A 51 -10.78 -16.46 -10.18
C LEU A 51 -9.89 -17.56 -10.81
N VAL A 52 -8.62 -17.26 -11.06
CA VAL A 52 -7.64 -18.26 -11.53
C VAL A 52 -7.34 -19.29 -10.43
N PHE A 53 -7.51 -18.93 -9.16
CA PHE A 53 -7.24 -19.79 -8.01
C PHE A 53 -8.49 -20.51 -7.49
N GLY A 54 -9.68 -20.02 -7.83
CA GLY A 54 -10.96 -20.61 -7.43
C GLY A 54 -12.13 -19.66 -7.55
N LEU A 55 -13.33 -20.16 -7.29
CA LEU A 55 -14.54 -19.33 -7.31
C LEU A 55 -14.84 -18.78 -5.92
N PRO A 56 -15.23 -17.49 -5.81
CA PRO A 56 -15.62 -16.91 -4.53
C PRO A 56 -16.91 -17.58 -4.02
N GLN A 57 -16.96 -17.84 -2.73
CA GLN A 57 -18.10 -18.43 -2.05
C GLN A 57 -18.94 -17.32 -1.38
N TRP A 58 -20.24 -17.57 -1.27
CA TRP A 58 -21.14 -16.67 -0.56
C TRP A 58 -21.23 -17.07 0.92
N TYR A 59 -20.77 -16.19 1.82
CA TYR A 59 -20.74 -16.41 3.28
C TYR A 59 -21.89 -15.73 4.05
N GLY A 60 -22.93 -15.29 3.35
CA GLY A 60 -24.07 -14.59 3.98
C GLY A 60 -23.88 -13.09 4.19
N TRP A 61 -24.95 -12.44 4.64
CA TRP A 61 -24.97 -10.98 4.83
C TRP A 61 -24.18 -10.50 6.05
N GLU A 62 -23.81 -11.37 6.97
CA GLU A 62 -23.10 -11.00 8.20
C GLU A 62 -21.68 -10.48 7.93
N ILE A 63 -20.99 -11.04 6.93
CA ILE A 63 -19.62 -10.67 6.58
C ILE A 63 -19.54 -9.54 5.55
N MET A 64 -20.61 -9.33 4.75
CA MET A 64 -20.60 -8.35 3.67
C MET A 64 -20.38 -6.91 4.12
N PRO A 65 -20.92 -6.41 5.24
CA PRO A 65 -20.63 -5.07 5.74
C PRO A 65 -19.14 -4.87 6.08
N LEU A 66 -18.47 -5.90 6.59
CA LEU A 66 -17.04 -5.86 6.88
C LEU A 66 -16.24 -5.73 5.58
N LEU A 67 -16.55 -6.55 4.58
CA LEU A 67 -15.87 -6.49 3.27
C LEU A 67 -16.18 -5.17 2.54
N ALA A 68 -17.39 -4.64 2.71
CA ALA A 68 -17.73 -3.32 2.19
C ALA A 68 -16.90 -2.22 2.87
N LEU A 69 -16.73 -2.29 4.19
CA LEU A 69 -15.88 -1.35 4.93
C LEU A 69 -14.42 -1.43 4.45
N VAL A 70 -13.89 -2.64 4.27
CA VAL A 70 -12.54 -2.87 3.73
C VAL A 70 -12.40 -2.24 2.32
N GLY A 71 -13.36 -2.49 1.43
CA GLY A 71 -13.38 -1.89 0.08
C GLY A 71 -13.56 -0.38 0.09
N MET A 72 -14.31 0.18 1.04
CA MET A 72 -14.41 1.63 1.23
C MET A 72 -13.09 2.24 1.68
N ILE A 73 -12.41 1.62 2.64
CA ILE A 73 -11.10 2.08 3.13
C ILE A 73 -10.10 2.11 1.99
N ASP A 74 -10.12 1.10 1.10
CA ASP A 74 -9.26 1.00 -0.07
C ASP A 74 -9.36 2.21 -1.02
N VAL A 75 -10.51 2.87 -1.06
CA VAL A 75 -10.71 4.10 -1.84
C VAL A 75 -10.36 5.34 -1.02
N PHE A 76 -10.80 5.39 0.25
CA PHE A 76 -10.67 6.61 1.04
C PHE A 76 -9.26 6.91 1.53
N TYR A 77 -8.39 5.89 1.77
CA TYR A 77 -7.00 6.14 2.13
C TYR A 77 -6.24 6.85 1.02
N GLN A 78 -6.64 6.68 -0.23
CA GLN A 78 -5.99 7.32 -1.38
C GLN A 78 -6.18 8.84 -1.41
N ILE A 79 -7.22 9.38 -0.77
CA ILE A 79 -7.47 10.83 -0.71
C ILE A 79 -6.31 11.54 0.00
N PRO A 80 -5.99 11.25 1.28
CA PRO A 80 -4.86 11.86 1.94
C PRO A 80 -3.51 11.44 1.33
N TYR A 81 -3.37 10.22 0.82
CA TYR A 81 -2.16 9.73 0.17
C TYR A 81 -1.76 10.57 -1.05
N TYR A 82 -2.64 10.70 -2.04
CA TYR A 82 -2.35 11.50 -3.24
C TYR A 82 -2.20 13.00 -2.94
N GLU A 83 -2.92 13.52 -1.96
CA GLU A 83 -2.75 14.91 -1.55
C GLU A 83 -1.38 15.13 -0.87
N ALA A 84 -0.87 14.14 -0.14
CA ALA A 84 0.48 14.18 0.42
C ALA A 84 1.55 14.10 -0.67
N LEU A 85 1.40 13.21 -1.65
CA LEU A 85 2.31 13.08 -2.81
C LEU A 85 2.46 14.38 -3.61
N ARG A 86 1.43 15.23 -3.62
CA ARG A 86 1.47 16.56 -4.28
C ARG A 86 2.18 17.63 -3.46
N ARG A 87 2.42 17.38 -2.17
CA ARG A 87 2.95 18.37 -1.22
C ARG A 87 4.35 18.07 -0.73
N GLY A 88 4.84 16.86 -0.97
CA GLY A 88 6.14 16.40 -0.48
C GLY A 88 6.90 15.57 -1.49
N ASP A 89 8.18 15.36 -1.21
CA ASP A 89 9.01 14.44 -1.98
C ASP A 89 8.48 13.02 -1.84
N THR A 90 8.35 12.31 -2.95
CA THR A 90 7.73 10.97 -3.00
C THR A 90 8.38 9.98 -2.03
N SER A 91 9.71 9.96 -1.96
CA SER A 91 10.46 9.09 -1.05
C SER A 91 10.13 9.34 0.42
N VAL A 92 10.01 10.63 0.82
CA VAL A 92 9.64 11.03 2.19
C VAL A 92 8.19 10.67 2.49
N VAL A 93 7.29 10.90 1.53
CA VAL A 93 5.85 10.59 1.68
C VAL A 93 5.64 9.10 1.85
N VAL A 94 6.26 8.26 1.02
CA VAL A 94 6.16 6.80 1.11
C VAL A 94 6.78 6.27 2.41
N ALA A 95 7.84 6.93 2.91
CA ALA A 95 8.43 6.61 4.20
C ALA A 95 7.43 6.64 5.36
N TRP A 96 6.53 7.60 5.32
CA TRP A 96 5.56 7.79 6.40
C TRP A 96 4.47 6.71 6.46
N PHE A 97 4.32 5.84 5.45
CA PHE A 97 3.50 4.65 5.58
C PHE A 97 3.96 3.76 6.74
N SER A 98 5.28 3.66 6.96
CA SER A 98 5.84 2.85 8.05
C SER A 98 5.35 3.28 9.44
N LEU A 99 4.91 4.54 9.62
CA LEU A 99 4.37 5.03 10.90
C LEU A 99 3.00 4.41 11.22
N GLY A 100 2.19 4.13 10.21
CA GLY A 100 0.89 3.48 10.41
C GLY A 100 1.05 2.06 10.93
N TYR A 101 2.03 1.34 10.44
CA TYR A 101 2.28 -0.05 10.86
C TYR A 101 2.53 -0.19 12.36
N VAL A 102 3.00 0.86 13.04
CA VAL A 102 3.16 0.85 14.52
C VAL A 102 1.86 0.49 15.25
N LEU A 103 0.70 0.79 14.65
CA LEU A 103 -0.61 0.48 15.23
C LEU A 103 -1.09 -0.94 14.95
N VAL A 104 -0.53 -1.62 13.97
CA VAL A 104 -0.98 -2.97 13.58
C VAL A 104 -0.95 -3.95 14.75
N PRO A 105 0.11 -4.07 15.56
CA PRO A 105 0.11 -4.99 16.69
C PRO A 105 -0.97 -4.68 17.75
N VAL A 106 -1.26 -3.39 17.96
CA VAL A 106 -2.30 -2.96 18.91
C VAL A 106 -3.67 -3.33 18.39
N LEU A 107 -3.96 -3.04 17.12
CA LEU A 107 -5.22 -3.37 16.47
C LEU A 107 -5.41 -4.89 16.34
N ALA A 108 -4.35 -5.62 16.00
CA ALA A 108 -4.36 -7.08 15.88
C ALA A 108 -4.65 -7.75 17.23
N TYR A 109 -4.03 -7.26 18.29
CA TYR A 109 -4.33 -7.74 19.65
C TYR A 109 -5.80 -7.49 20.05
N LEU A 110 -6.33 -6.31 19.76
CA LEU A 110 -7.69 -5.92 20.15
C LEU A 110 -8.79 -6.58 19.32
N MET A 111 -8.54 -6.83 18.02
CA MET A 111 -9.58 -7.25 17.08
C MET A 111 -9.54 -8.74 16.72
N VAL A 112 -8.36 -9.35 16.72
CA VAL A 112 -8.14 -10.76 16.32
C VAL A 112 -7.39 -11.56 17.39
N ASP A 113 -7.21 -11.01 18.59
CA ASP A 113 -6.50 -11.62 19.74
C ASP A 113 -5.11 -12.18 19.35
N GLU A 114 -4.45 -11.55 18.37
CA GLU A 114 -3.13 -11.95 17.89
C GLU A 114 -2.08 -11.57 18.94
N LYS A 115 -1.49 -12.58 19.57
CA LYS A 115 -0.47 -12.42 20.63
C LYS A 115 0.91 -12.77 20.05
N LEU A 116 1.77 -11.79 20.07
CA LEU A 116 3.16 -11.98 19.65
C LEU A 116 4.05 -12.28 20.85
N SER A 117 5.11 -13.03 20.62
CA SER A 117 6.20 -13.17 21.58
C SER A 117 6.98 -11.86 21.74
N PHE A 118 7.71 -11.71 22.83
CA PHE A 118 8.58 -10.54 23.03
C PHE A 118 9.60 -10.37 21.91
N VAL A 119 10.12 -11.47 21.36
CA VAL A 119 11.09 -11.47 20.25
C VAL A 119 10.44 -10.91 18.99
N GLN A 120 9.18 -11.31 18.70
CA GLN A 120 8.46 -10.80 17.54
C GLN A 120 8.14 -9.30 17.66
N TYR A 121 7.73 -8.82 18.85
CA TYR A 121 7.56 -7.38 19.09
C TYR A 121 8.86 -6.60 18.94
N ALA A 122 9.99 -7.13 19.42
CA ALA A 122 11.29 -6.51 19.26
C ALA A 122 11.72 -6.47 17.78
N GLY A 123 11.54 -7.58 17.04
CA GLY A 123 11.79 -7.65 15.60
C GLY A 123 10.97 -6.63 14.82
N PHE A 124 9.68 -6.54 15.11
CA PHE A 124 8.79 -5.54 14.53
C PHE A 124 9.27 -4.10 14.80
N GLY A 125 9.63 -3.80 16.05
CA GLY A 125 10.17 -2.48 16.42
C GLY A 125 11.46 -2.13 15.66
N ILE A 126 12.37 -3.11 15.48
CA ILE A 126 13.61 -2.95 14.71
C ILE A 126 13.30 -2.63 13.25
N ILE A 127 12.36 -3.37 12.61
CA ILE A 127 11.98 -3.15 11.21
C ILE A 127 11.43 -1.73 11.02
N ILE A 128 10.48 -1.32 11.88
CA ILE A 128 9.89 0.02 11.80
C ILE A 128 10.94 1.12 11.99
N ALA A 129 11.79 1.00 13.03
CA ALA A 129 12.83 1.98 13.30
C ALA A 129 13.82 2.10 12.13
N ALA A 130 14.28 0.97 11.60
CA ALA A 130 15.20 0.93 10.47
C ALA A 130 14.55 1.48 9.18
N SER A 131 13.26 1.17 8.92
CA SER A 131 12.50 1.69 7.79
C SER A 131 12.33 3.21 7.89
N VAL A 132 12.03 3.75 9.06
CA VAL A 132 11.95 5.19 9.30
C VAL A 132 13.33 5.85 9.07
N VAL A 133 14.40 5.31 9.65
CA VAL A 133 15.77 5.85 9.49
C VAL A 133 16.22 5.81 8.03
N LEU A 134 15.87 4.73 7.30
CA LEU A 134 16.20 4.59 5.89
C LEU A 134 15.66 5.76 5.06
N ASN A 135 14.47 6.22 5.37
CA ASN A 135 13.73 7.23 4.62
C ASN A 135 14.04 8.67 5.04
N ILE A 136 14.72 8.85 6.16
CA ILE A 136 15.14 10.18 6.62
C ILE A 136 16.47 10.53 5.96
N GLU A 137 16.45 11.16 4.78
CA GLU A 137 17.68 11.63 4.11
C GLU A 137 18.41 12.67 4.96
N ASN A 138 17.69 13.56 5.59
CA ASN A 138 18.26 14.59 6.49
C ASN A 138 17.35 14.83 7.70
N PRO A 139 17.75 14.35 8.90
CA PRO A 139 16.97 14.55 10.13
C PRO A 139 16.62 16.01 10.42
N ARG A 140 17.46 16.96 9.97
CA ARG A 140 17.24 18.39 10.15
C ARG A 140 16.20 18.98 9.19
N LYS A 141 15.81 18.24 8.14
CA LYS A 141 14.81 18.64 7.14
C LYS A 141 13.45 18.02 7.33
N ILE A 142 13.26 17.15 8.33
CA ILE A 142 11.94 16.60 8.66
C ILE A 142 11.08 17.76 9.16
N LYS A 143 10.27 18.30 8.29
CA LYS A 143 9.24 19.27 8.66
C LYS A 143 7.95 18.50 8.88
N ILE A 144 7.44 18.53 10.10
CA ILE A 144 6.05 18.14 10.38
C ILE A 144 5.18 19.19 9.68
N ASN A 145 4.72 18.82 8.51
CA ASN A 145 3.89 19.67 7.65
C ASN A 145 2.55 18.98 7.37
N LYS A 146 1.69 19.62 6.58
CA LYS A 146 0.38 19.07 6.24
C LYS A 146 0.49 17.68 5.56
N ALA A 147 1.54 17.41 4.77
CA ALA A 147 1.74 16.11 4.13
C ALA A 147 1.98 15.00 5.17
N PHE A 148 2.69 15.27 6.27
CA PHE A 148 2.87 14.32 7.36
C PHE A 148 1.53 13.88 7.97
N TYR A 149 0.65 14.83 8.32
CA TYR A 149 -0.67 14.48 8.91
C TYR A 149 -1.57 13.74 7.92
N LEU A 150 -1.50 14.10 6.65
CA LEU A 150 -2.23 13.38 5.59
C LEU A 150 -1.74 11.93 5.46
N MET A 151 -0.43 11.72 5.49
CA MET A 151 0.13 10.37 5.45
C MET A 151 -0.15 9.57 6.72
N LEU A 152 -0.11 10.22 7.88
CA LEU A 152 -0.52 9.57 9.13
C LEU A 152 -1.96 9.06 9.02
N LEU A 153 -2.89 9.88 8.54
CA LEU A 153 -4.29 9.45 8.33
C LEU A 153 -4.38 8.31 7.32
N SER A 154 -3.67 8.41 6.20
CA SER A 154 -3.65 7.36 5.17
C SER A 154 -3.13 6.04 5.72
N SER A 155 -2.01 6.06 6.44
CA SER A 155 -1.40 4.86 7.00
C SER A 155 -2.22 4.25 8.15
N LEU A 156 -2.92 5.07 8.94
CA LEU A 156 -3.89 4.58 9.93
C LEU A 156 -5.04 3.81 9.28
N LEU A 157 -5.58 4.33 8.17
CA LEU A 157 -6.64 3.65 7.42
C LEU A 157 -6.14 2.32 6.84
N LEU A 158 -4.92 2.28 6.29
CA LEU A 158 -4.34 1.03 5.78
C LEU A 158 -4.08 0.01 6.87
N SER A 159 -3.58 0.43 8.04
CA SER A 159 -3.38 -0.46 9.18
C SER A 159 -4.69 -1.06 9.68
N LEU A 160 -5.75 -0.24 9.75
CA LEU A 160 -7.08 -0.73 10.06
C LEU A 160 -7.59 -1.72 9.00
N GLN A 161 -7.41 -1.41 7.71
CA GLN A 161 -7.79 -2.29 6.61
C GLN A 161 -7.11 -3.67 6.72
N ALA A 162 -5.81 -3.71 6.99
CA ALA A 162 -5.05 -4.95 7.12
C ALA A 162 -5.60 -5.84 8.25
N VAL A 163 -5.90 -5.25 9.41
CA VAL A 163 -6.47 -6.00 10.55
C VAL A 163 -7.91 -6.44 10.27
N LEU A 164 -8.72 -5.61 9.60
CA LEU A 164 -10.07 -6.01 9.16
C LEU A 164 -10.02 -7.15 8.14
N TYR A 165 -9.05 -7.15 7.22
CA TYR A 165 -8.81 -8.30 6.34
C TYR A 165 -8.48 -9.55 7.15
N LYS A 166 -7.57 -9.46 8.12
CA LYS A 166 -7.23 -10.61 8.98
C LYS A 166 -8.45 -11.15 9.70
N TYR A 167 -9.26 -10.27 10.30
CA TYR A 167 -10.51 -10.64 10.95
C TYR A 167 -11.51 -11.33 9.99
N ALA A 168 -11.58 -10.86 8.73
CA ALA A 168 -12.40 -11.51 7.70
C ALA A 168 -11.85 -12.91 7.35
N LEU A 169 -10.52 -13.03 7.21
CA LEU A 169 -9.84 -14.29 6.84
C LEU A 169 -9.96 -15.39 7.89
N GLU A 170 -10.33 -15.08 9.12
CA GLU A 170 -10.68 -16.06 10.15
C GLU A 170 -12.06 -16.70 9.90
N LYS A 171 -12.90 -16.08 9.05
CA LYS A 171 -14.28 -16.49 8.80
C LYS A 171 -14.53 -16.95 7.37
N ILE A 172 -13.73 -16.48 6.43
CA ILE A 172 -13.89 -16.74 4.99
C ILE A 172 -12.54 -17.01 4.33
N ASP A 173 -12.58 -17.67 3.18
CA ASP A 173 -11.39 -17.89 2.36
C ASP A 173 -10.86 -16.58 1.74
N TRP A 174 -9.56 -16.57 1.41
CA TRP A 174 -8.89 -15.38 0.89
C TRP A 174 -9.37 -14.98 -0.52
N ILE A 175 -9.83 -15.93 -1.35
CA ILE A 175 -10.37 -15.66 -2.69
C ILE A 175 -11.63 -14.82 -2.57
N SER A 176 -12.55 -15.25 -1.70
CA SER A 176 -13.80 -14.53 -1.41
C SER A 176 -13.54 -13.17 -0.77
N ALA A 177 -12.57 -13.07 0.16
CA ALA A 177 -12.19 -11.82 0.79
C ALA A 177 -11.72 -10.78 -0.25
N VAL A 178 -10.81 -11.16 -1.15
CA VAL A 178 -10.31 -10.28 -2.22
C VAL A 178 -11.43 -9.94 -3.21
N PHE A 179 -12.19 -10.94 -3.66
CA PHE A 179 -13.22 -10.74 -4.67
C PHE A 179 -14.27 -9.72 -4.22
N TYR A 180 -14.86 -9.91 -3.04
CA TYR A 180 -15.92 -9.02 -2.54
C TYR A 180 -15.38 -7.67 -2.12
N SER A 181 -14.20 -7.57 -1.53
CA SER A 181 -13.62 -6.27 -1.20
C SER A 181 -13.30 -5.45 -2.45
N ALA A 182 -12.75 -6.07 -3.52
CA ALA A 182 -12.53 -5.40 -4.80
C ALA A 182 -13.84 -4.94 -5.45
N LEU A 183 -14.90 -5.74 -5.35
CA LEU A 183 -16.24 -5.36 -5.82
C LEU A 183 -16.75 -4.13 -5.05
N PHE A 184 -16.67 -4.13 -3.72
CA PHE A 184 -17.11 -3.00 -2.89
C PHE A 184 -16.23 -1.76 -3.06
N SER A 185 -14.91 -1.91 -3.26
CA SER A 185 -14.01 -0.82 -3.62
C SER A 185 -14.47 -0.16 -4.93
N THR A 186 -14.73 -0.97 -5.96
CA THR A 186 -15.24 -0.50 -7.24
C THR A 186 -16.60 0.20 -7.12
N LEU A 187 -17.54 -0.37 -6.34
CA LEU A 187 -18.83 0.27 -6.07
C LEU A 187 -18.68 1.62 -5.36
N THR A 188 -17.77 1.71 -4.39
CA THR A 188 -17.48 2.95 -3.65
C THR A 188 -17.00 4.07 -4.58
N VAL A 189 -16.21 3.74 -5.58
CA VAL A 189 -15.72 4.71 -6.58
C VAL A 189 -16.86 5.40 -7.33
N PHE A 190 -17.93 4.70 -7.62
CA PHE A 190 -19.09 5.30 -8.28
C PHE A 190 -19.78 6.37 -7.44
N GLY A 191 -19.58 6.37 -6.10
CA GLY A 191 -20.01 7.46 -5.22
C GLY A 191 -19.41 8.82 -5.61
N PHE A 192 -18.22 8.85 -6.22
CA PHE A 192 -17.61 10.09 -6.74
C PHE A 192 -18.39 10.72 -7.91
N LEU A 193 -19.28 9.99 -8.53
CA LEU A 193 -20.17 10.52 -9.58
C LEU A 193 -21.39 11.27 -9.04
N MET A 194 -21.70 11.14 -7.74
CA MET A 194 -22.86 11.83 -7.14
C MET A 194 -22.74 13.36 -7.20
N PRO A 195 -21.63 14.00 -6.80
CA PRO A 195 -21.49 15.45 -6.91
C PRO A 195 -21.39 15.87 -8.39
N ARG A 196 -22.30 16.73 -8.85
CA ARG A 196 -22.37 17.19 -10.26
C ARG A 196 -21.04 17.73 -10.78
N ILE A 197 -20.34 18.52 -9.97
CA ILE A 197 -19.05 19.13 -10.35
C ILE A 197 -17.98 18.04 -10.58
N VAL A 198 -17.91 17.03 -9.71
CA VAL A 198 -16.95 15.93 -9.84
C VAL A 198 -17.26 15.10 -11.08
N ARG A 199 -18.54 14.74 -11.27
CA ARG A 199 -19.01 13.99 -12.44
C ARG A 199 -18.70 14.69 -13.77
N LEU A 200 -18.91 16.02 -13.85
CA LEU A 200 -18.56 16.77 -15.05
C LEU A 200 -17.06 16.79 -15.32
N ASN A 201 -16.23 16.92 -14.27
CA ASN A 201 -14.79 16.85 -14.42
C ASN A 201 -14.30 15.46 -14.86
N ILE A 202 -14.87 14.39 -14.31
CA ILE A 202 -14.58 13.02 -14.71
C ILE A 202 -14.91 12.87 -16.21
N LYS A 203 -16.12 13.23 -16.64
CA LYS A 203 -16.53 13.15 -18.04
C LYS A 203 -15.61 13.95 -18.97
N ALA A 204 -15.26 15.18 -18.59
CA ALA A 204 -14.38 16.04 -19.41
C ALA A 204 -12.95 15.48 -19.55
N ASN A 205 -12.48 14.68 -18.57
CA ASN A 205 -11.14 14.08 -18.62
C ASN A 205 -11.13 12.65 -19.17
N PHE A 206 -12.26 12.10 -19.55
CA PHE A 206 -12.34 10.74 -20.12
C PHE A 206 -11.45 10.52 -21.36
N PRO A 207 -11.36 11.43 -22.34
CA PRO A 207 -10.45 11.26 -23.47
C PRO A 207 -8.98 11.13 -23.02
N ARG A 208 -8.58 11.94 -22.02
CA ARG A 208 -7.23 11.88 -21.46
C ARG A 208 -6.97 10.56 -20.71
N TYR A 209 -7.96 10.05 -19.97
CA TYR A 209 -7.88 8.73 -19.36
C TYR A 209 -7.74 7.63 -20.40
N LYS A 210 -8.56 7.65 -21.46
CA LYS A 210 -8.51 6.66 -22.55
C LYS A 210 -7.13 6.57 -23.19
N THR A 211 -6.47 7.71 -23.43
CA THR A 211 -5.11 7.74 -24.01
C THR A 211 -4.03 7.25 -23.03
N LYS A 212 -4.28 7.31 -21.71
CA LYS A 212 -3.35 6.90 -20.65
C LYS A 212 -3.77 5.62 -19.96
N PHE A 213 -4.81 4.95 -20.45
CA PHE A 213 -5.39 3.76 -19.83
C PHE A 213 -4.35 2.67 -19.54
N TYR A 214 -3.38 2.49 -20.45
CA TYR A 214 -2.32 1.50 -20.26
C TYR A 214 -1.44 1.79 -19.03
N VAL A 215 -1.23 3.07 -18.65
CA VAL A 215 -0.47 3.42 -17.44
C VAL A 215 -1.30 3.13 -16.21
N PHE A 216 -2.59 3.50 -16.19
CA PHE A 216 -3.50 3.20 -15.09
C PHE A 216 -3.70 1.70 -14.93
N GLY A 217 -3.94 0.99 -16.04
CA GLY A 217 -4.12 -0.46 -16.03
C GLY A 217 -2.88 -1.21 -15.56
N LEU A 218 -1.68 -0.79 -16.00
CA LEU A 218 -0.42 -1.37 -15.54
C LEU A 218 -0.20 -1.08 -14.04
N ASN A 219 -0.42 0.18 -13.62
CA ASN A 219 -0.30 0.58 -12.23
C ASN A 219 -1.16 -0.30 -11.33
N GLU A 220 -2.43 -0.39 -11.67
CA GLU A 220 -3.39 -1.13 -10.86
C GLU A 220 -3.16 -2.63 -10.93
N PHE A 221 -2.81 -3.18 -12.10
CA PHE A 221 -2.46 -4.60 -12.20
C PHE A 221 -1.31 -4.96 -11.26
N VAL A 222 -0.23 -4.16 -11.28
CA VAL A 222 0.93 -4.33 -10.40
C VAL A 222 0.52 -4.20 -8.93
N ASN A 223 -0.26 -3.17 -8.60
CA ASN A 223 -0.77 -2.95 -7.25
C ASN A 223 -1.61 -4.14 -6.75
N GLN A 224 -2.52 -4.65 -7.58
CA GLN A 224 -3.39 -5.77 -7.22
C GLN A 224 -2.64 -7.09 -7.08
N VAL A 225 -1.58 -7.33 -7.87
CA VAL A 225 -0.69 -8.49 -7.63
C VAL A 225 -0.11 -8.44 -6.23
N GLY A 226 0.39 -7.28 -5.79
CA GLY A 226 0.90 -7.09 -4.44
C GLY A 226 -0.17 -7.30 -3.37
N THR A 227 -1.35 -6.71 -3.56
CA THR A 227 -2.48 -6.82 -2.62
C THR A 227 -2.97 -8.26 -2.48
N VAL A 228 -3.18 -8.98 -3.59
CA VAL A 228 -3.60 -10.39 -3.59
C VAL A 228 -2.55 -11.26 -2.88
N ALA A 229 -1.26 -11.03 -3.16
CA ALA A 229 -0.18 -11.75 -2.50
C ALA A 229 -0.14 -11.49 -1.00
N SER A 230 -0.38 -10.23 -0.56
CA SER A 230 -0.46 -9.87 0.86
C SER A 230 -1.62 -10.56 1.56
N ILE A 231 -2.83 -10.52 0.98
CA ILE A 231 -4.02 -11.14 1.58
C ILE A 231 -3.87 -12.67 1.63
N PHE A 232 -3.30 -13.28 0.59
CA PHE A 232 -2.95 -14.70 0.63
C PHE A 232 -1.93 -15.00 1.75
N ALA A 233 -0.90 -14.17 1.93
CA ALA A 233 0.05 -14.33 3.02
C ALA A 233 -0.62 -14.19 4.40
N MET A 234 -1.52 -13.21 4.58
CA MET A 234 -2.30 -12.99 5.82
C MET A 234 -3.25 -14.15 6.15
N SER A 235 -3.70 -14.92 5.14
CA SER A 235 -4.50 -16.11 5.40
C SER A 235 -3.72 -17.25 6.07
N LEU A 236 -2.38 -17.20 6.01
CA LEU A 236 -1.48 -18.26 6.50
C LEU A 236 -0.52 -17.77 7.60
N LEU A 237 -0.32 -16.47 7.74
CA LEU A 237 0.60 -15.84 8.68
C LEU A 237 -0.12 -14.82 9.57
N PRO A 238 0.45 -14.47 10.72
CA PRO A 238 0.01 -13.33 11.52
C PRO A 238 0.01 -12.04 10.72
N VAL A 239 -0.99 -11.19 10.93
CA VAL A 239 -1.05 -9.90 10.22
C VAL A 239 0.15 -9.02 10.55
N VAL A 240 0.63 -9.06 11.79
CA VAL A 240 1.82 -8.31 12.21
C VAL A 240 3.07 -8.76 11.44
N ALA A 241 3.23 -10.06 11.19
CA ALA A 241 4.35 -10.58 10.41
C ALA A 241 4.29 -10.08 8.95
N VAL A 242 3.13 -10.14 8.31
CA VAL A 242 2.95 -9.68 6.93
C VAL A 242 3.17 -8.17 6.83
N GLU A 243 2.61 -7.38 7.73
CA GLU A 243 2.77 -5.92 7.72
C GLU A 243 4.21 -5.48 8.09
N SER A 244 4.92 -6.28 8.90
CA SER A 244 6.35 -6.07 9.12
C SER A 244 7.14 -6.20 7.81
N ILE A 245 6.85 -7.21 7.01
CA ILE A 245 7.47 -7.40 5.70
C ILE A 245 7.05 -6.26 4.76
N ASN A 246 5.78 -5.86 4.76
CA ASN A 246 5.28 -4.73 3.95
C ASN A 246 6.01 -3.42 4.29
N SER A 247 6.41 -3.22 5.55
CA SER A 247 7.19 -2.03 5.94
C SER A 247 8.58 -1.95 5.32
N THR A 248 9.05 -3.02 4.64
CA THR A 248 10.28 -3.03 3.86
C THR A 248 10.14 -2.39 2.47
N GLN A 249 8.92 -2.02 2.06
CA GLN A 249 8.62 -1.41 0.76
C GLN A 249 9.56 -0.25 0.35
N PRO A 250 10.00 0.65 1.25
CA PRO A 250 10.95 1.68 0.89
C PRO A 250 12.30 1.16 0.39
N LEU A 251 12.73 -0.03 0.81
CA LEU A 251 13.95 -0.67 0.29
C LEU A 251 13.79 -1.00 -1.20
N PHE A 252 12.64 -1.53 -1.57
CA PHE A 252 12.35 -1.85 -2.97
C PHE A 252 12.24 -0.57 -3.81
N VAL A 253 11.62 0.51 -3.30
CA VAL A 253 11.58 1.81 -3.98
C VAL A 253 12.99 2.32 -4.25
N LEU A 254 13.88 2.27 -3.25
CA LEU A 254 15.26 2.67 -3.41
C LEU A 254 16.04 1.79 -4.39
N GLY A 255 15.87 0.46 -4.30
CA GLY A 255 16.51 -0.48 -5.20
C GLY A 255 16.09 -0.30 -6.66
N ILE A 256 14.79 -0.11 -6.90
CA ILE A 256 14.24 0.16 -8.23
C ILE A 256 14.72 1.53 -8.72
N GLY A 257 14.71 2.56 -7.87
CA GLY A 257 15.22 3.90 -8.20
C GLY A 257 16.68 3.87 -8.62
N ALA A 258 17.53 3.15 -7.86
CA ALA A 258 18.95 2.98 -8.19
C ALA A 258 19.15 2.22 -9.52
N ALA A 259 18.37 1.17 -9.77
CA ALA A 259 18.41 0.44 -11.03
C ALA A 259 17.98 1.32 -12.22
N LEU A 260 16.91 2.10 -12.05
CA LEU A 260 16.47 3.04 -13.08
C LEU A 260 17.50 4.16 -13.34
N TYR A 261 18.18 4.65 -12.29
CA TYR A 261 19.29 5.59 -12.44
C TYR A 261 20.45 4.99 -13.23
N ALA A 262 20.83 3.75 -12.93
CA ALA A 262 21.92 3.05 -13.63
C ALA A 262 21.58 2.81 -15.10
N LEU A 263 20.31 2.53 -15.44
CA LEU A 263 19.87 2.22 -16.81
C LEU A 263 19.56 3.47 -17.65
N PHE A 264 19.03 4.53 -17.04
CA PHE A 264 18.48 5.70 -17.76
C PHE A 264 19.16 7.03 -17.39
N GLY A 265 20.18 7.00 -16.51
CA GLY A 265 20.99 8.15 -16.12
C GLY A 265 20.21 9.22 -15.33
N ASN A 266 20.65 10.48 -15.43
CA ASN A 266 20.21 11.63 -14.62
C ASN A 266 18.70 11.97 -14.65
N ARG A 267 17.85 11.19 -15.30
CA ARG A 267 16.39 11.38 -15.26
C ARG A 267 15.80 11.01 -13.89
N PHE A 268 16.53 10.20 -13.10
CA PHE A 268 16.13 9.80 -11.74
C PHE A 268 17.24 10.27 -10.79
N LYS A 269 16.99 11.38 -10.07
CA LYS A 269 17.94 11.94 -9.10
C LYS A 269 17.89 11.12 -7.80
N GLU A 270 18.78 10.15 -7.65
CA GLU A 270 19.08 9.55 -6.35
C GLU A 270 20.48 9.98 -5.87
N ASP A 271 20.58 10.25 -4.56
CA ASP A 271 21.87 10.55 -3.93
C ASP A 271 22.64 9.24 -3.66
N VAL A 272 23.68 9.00 -4.45
CA VAL A 272 24.53 7.80 -4.42
C VAL A 272 25.82 8.03 -3.59
N SER A 273 25.83 9.04 -2.70
CA SER A 273 27.01 9.30 -1.87
C SER A 273 27.33 8.12 -0.95
N THR A 274 28.60 7.90 -0.65
CA THR A 274 29.11 6.76 0.16
C THR A 274 28.43 6.71 1.54
N VAL A 275 28.16 7.87 2.16
CA VAL A 275 27.49 7.97 3.46
C VAL A 275 26.05 7.46 3.38
N HIS A 276 25.33 7.80 2.32
CA HIS A 276 23.97 7.32 2.10
C HIS A 276 23.93 5.82 1.82
N LEU A 277 24.88 5.29 1.04
CA LEU A 277 24.99 3.85 0.78
C LEU A 277 25.29 3.06 2.07
N LEU A 278 26.21 3.53 2.90
CA LEU A 278 26.53 2.85 4.18
C LEU A 278 25.30 2.82 5.11
N ARG A 279 24.59 3.93 5.23
CA ARG A 279 23.35 4.00 6.03
C ARG A 279 22.28 3.03 5.51
N LYS A 280 22.07 2.99 4.18
CA LYS A 280 21.13 2.07 3.51
C LYS A 280 21.50 0.61 3.81
N SER A 281 22.79 0.26 3.73
CA SER A 281 23.28 -1.09 4.04
C SER A 281 23.06 -1.49 5.50
N ILE A 282 23.32 -0.58 6.44
CA ILE A 282 23.07 -0.83 7.87
C ILE A 282 21.57 -1.05 8.11
N CYS A 283 20.70 -0.18 7.58
CA CYS A 283 19.26 -0.35 7.72
C CYS A 283 18.78 -1.68 7.11
N PHE A 284 19.33 -2.09 5.96
CA PHE A 284 19.03 -3.38 5.36
C PHE A 284 19.33 -4.55 6.28
N VAL A 285 20.50 -4.56 6.94
CA VAL A 285 20.88 -5.61 7.91
C VAL A 285 19.88 -5.65 9.07
N PHE A 286 19.54 -4.49 9.65
CA PHE A 286 18.57 -4.44 10.74
C PHE A 286 17.17 -4.90 10.31
N ILE A 287 16.69 -4.50 9.12
CA ILE A 287 15.41 -4.95 8.59
C ILE A 287 15.41 -6.46 8.40
N THR A 288 16.48 -7.02 7.81
CA THR A 288 16.60 -8.46 7.60
C THR A 288 16.60 -9.22 8.92
N ALA A 289 17.37 -8.75 9.91
CA ALA A 289 17.38 -9.35 11.25
C ALA A 289 15.98 -9.26 11.92
N GLY A 290 15.32 -8.11 11.82
CA GLY A 290 13.99 -7.93 12.36
C GLY A 290 12.94 -8.86 11.71
N VAL A 291 13.01 -9.08 10.39
CA VAL A 291 12.12 -10.03 9.67
C VAL A 291 12.31 -11.44 10.20
N PHE A 292 13.55 -11.90 10.42
CA PHE A 292 13.80 -13.22 11.03
C PHE A 292 13.27 -13.34 12.46
N MET A 293 13.21 -12.24 13.20
CA MET A 293 12.66 -12.24 14.58
C MET A 293 11.13 -12.28 14.58
N VAL A 294 10.46 -11.78 13.55
CA VAL A 294 8.99 -11.73 13.44
C VAL A 294 8.41 -13.02 12.87
N LEU A 295 9.14 -13.68 11.97
CA LEU A 295 8.78 -14.98 11.37
C LEU A 295 9.04 -16.15 12.30
#